data_acf02e27fc028b79f2b1a6d297cac408
#
_entry.id   acf02e27fc028b79f2b1a6d297cac408
#
_cell.length_a   1.000
_cell.length_b   1.000
_cell.length_c   1.000
_cell.angle_alpha   90.00
_cell.angle_beta   90.00
_cell.angle_gamma   90.00
#
_symmetry.space_group_name_H-M   'P 1'
#
loop_
_entity.id
_entity.type
_entity.pdbx_description
1 polymer ?
#
loop_
_entity_poly.entity_id
_entity_poly.type
_entity_poly.pdbx_seq_one_letter_code
_entity_poly.pdbx_strand_id
1 'polypeptide(L)'
;MLTKTFGDNFPLDTERGYHVLFNNYNLINRPIGWSQSGFYLVQLQEGLRAAGTVEIGGLKKPENKKRTKMIEMQARKLLPQLKDIKSTWLGFRPTLPDSLPVIGRSEKSKNIIYGFGHQHIGWTLGAVTGKVINSLCNDRVPNINIEPFSPERFN
;
A
#
# COMPACT_ATOMS: atom_id res chain seq x y z
N MET A 1 14.69 -10.71 3.90
CA MET A 1 14.47 -9.72 2.83
C MET A 1 15.54 -9.92 1.78
N LEU A 2 15.19 -9.96 0.50
CA LEU A 2 16.10 -10.25 -0.62
C LEU A 2 17.30 -9.27 -0.71
N THR A 3 17.08 -7.99 -0.36
CA THR A 3 18.13 -6.96 -0.39
C THR A 3 19.34 -7.28 0.48
N LYS A 4 19.12 -7.98 1.60
CA LYS A 4 20.23 -8.40 2.49
C LYS A 4 21.19 -9.38 1.84
N THR A 5 20.72 -10.19 0.87
CA THR A 5 21.61 -11.12 0.14
C THR A 5 22.56 -10.38 -0.79
N PHE A 6 22.27 -9.12 -1.11
CA PHE A 6 23.10 -8.24 -1.92
C PHE A 6 23.90 -7.21 -1.08
N GLY A 7 23.84 -7.33 0.24
CA GLY A 7 24.55 -6.45 1.16
C GLY A 7 23.81 -5.15 1.54
N ASP A 8 22.61 -4.91 1.01
CA ASP A 8 21.80 -3.73 1.33
C ASP A 8 20.77 -4.05 2.41
N ASN A 9 20.64 -3.16 3.38
CA ASN A 9 19.71 -3.31 4.50
C ASN A 9 18.76 -2.10 4.58
N PHE A 10 17.47 -2.35 4.41
CA PHE A 10 16.45 -1.32 4.49
C PHE A 10 15.53 -1.58 5.68
N PRO A 11 15.09 -0.53 6.41
CA PRO A 11 14.16 -0.64 7.53
C PRO A 11 12.72 -0.82 7.04
N LEU A 12 12.51 -1.82 6.14
CA LEU A 12 11.21 -2.14 5.59
C LEU A 12 10.39 -2.89 6.63
N ASP A 13 9.21 -2.37 6.93
CA ASP A 13 8.18 -3.02 7.74
C ASP A 13 6.87 -3.09 6.94
N THR A 14 5.79 -3.43 7.60
CA THR A 14 4.47 -3.52 6.97
C THR A 14 3.41 -2.71 7.70
N GLU A 15 2.70 -1.92 6.96
CA GLU A 15 1.41 -1.36 7.37
C GLU A 15 0.31 -2.35 7.02
N ARG A 16 -0.24 -2.99 8.04
CA ARG A 16 -1.34 -3.93 7.91
C ARG A 16 -2.65 -3.18 7.66
N GLY A 17 -3.25 -3.40 6.51
CA GLY A 17 -4.52 -2.77 6.10
C GLY A 17 -5.65 -3.78 6.05
N TYR A 18 -6.84 -3.34 6.41
CA TYR A 18 -8.02 -4.20 6.47
C TYR A 18 -9.10 -3.71 5.51
N HIS A 19 -9.92 -4.63 5.01
CA HIS A 19 -11.18 -4.27 4.39
C HIS A 19 -12.30 -5.25 4.71
N VAL A 20 -13.51 -4.76 4.55
CA VAL A 20 -14.76 -5.52 4.60
C VAL A 20 -15.46 -5.37 3.25
N LEU A 21 -15.85 -6.47 2.64
CA LEU A 21 -16.63 -6.51 1.41
C LEU A 21 -18.09 -6.87 1.74
N PHE A 22 -19.03 -6.02 1.30
CA PHE A 22 -20.47 -6.21 1.51
C PHE A 22 -21.16 -6.69 0.23
N ASN A 23 -22.23 -7.46 0.37
CA ASN A 23 -23.06 -7.94 -0.74
C ASN A 23 -23.98 -6.83 -1.29
N ASN A 24 -23.41 -5.65 -1.57
CA ASN A 24 -24.13 -4.53 -2.17
C ASN A 24 -23.58 -4.25 -3.56
N TYR A 25 -24.48 -4.11 -4.52
CA TYR A 25 -24.15 -3.79 -5.91
C TYR A 25 -24.81 -2.47 -6.29
N ASN A 26 -24.08 -1.64 -7.02
CA ASN A 26 -24.56 -0.35 -7.55
C ASN A 26 -25.09 0.62 -6.47
N LEU A 27 -24.55 0.55 -5.26
CA LEU A 27 -24.98 1.41 -4.15
C LEU A 27 -24.37 2.81 -4.23
N ILE A 28 -23.15 2.90 -4.73
CA ILE A 28 -22.44 4.16 -4.98
C ILE A 28 -21.82 4.13 -6.38
N ASN A 29 -21.71 5.29 -7.03
CA ASN A 29 -21.20 5.42 -8.40
C ASN A 29 -19.79 6.03 -8.47
N ARG A 30 -19.19 6.34 -7.33
CA ARG A 30 -17.83 6.86 -7.21
C ARG A 30 -17.21 6.47 -5.87
N PRO A 31 -15.88 6.40 -5.76
CA PRO A 31 -15.21 6.21 -4.47
C PRO A 31 -15.56 7.35 -3.50
N ILE A 32 -15.78 7.00 -2.23
CA ILE A 32 -16.05 7.94 -1.13
C ILE A 32 -14.98 7.78 -0.07
N GLY A 33 -14.25 8.86 0.25
CA GLY A 33 -13.35 8.91 1.39
C GLY A 33 -14.04 9.57 2.58
N TRP A 34 -14.07 8.88 3.72
CA TRP A 34 -14.56 9.46 4.96
C TRP A 34 -13.39 9.70 5.92
N SER A 35 -12.85 10.92 5.86
CA SER A 35 -11.64 11.32 6.60
C SER A 35 -11.78 11.17 8.12
N GLN A 36 -12.93 11.49 8.68
CA GLN A 36 -13.19 11.38 10.14
C GLN A 36 -13.06 9.95 10.67
N SER A 37 -13.34 8.95 9.84
CA SER A 37 -13.28 7.54 10.23
C SER A 37 -12.13 6.77 9.57
N GLY A 38 -11.32 7.45 8.77
CA GLY A 38 -10.10 6.90 8.17
C GLY A 38 -10.32 5.70 7.24
N PHE A 39 -11.44 5.68 6.48
CA PHE A 39 -11.67 4.62 5.50
C PHE A 39 -12.30 5.13 4.20
N TYR A 40 -12.24 4.28 3.18
CA TYR A 40 -12.78 4.53 1.86
C TYR A 40 -13.84 3.48 1.50
N LEU A 41 -14.89 3.93 0.83
CA LEU A 41 -15.89 3.07 0.20
C LEU A 41 -15.67 3.06 -1.31
N VAL A 42 -15.65 1.88 -1.91
CA VAL A 42 -15.47 1.70 -3.35
C VAL A 42 -16.41 0.61 -3.84
N GLN A 43 -17.22 0.95 -4.85
CA GLN A 43 -18.04 -0.06 -5.53
C GLN A 43 -17.15 -0.87 -6.47
N LEU A 44 -17.15 -2.17 -6.28
CA LEU A 44 -16.48 -3.14 -7.14
C LEU A 44 -17.54 -4.03 -7.80
N GLN A 45 -17.13 -4.80 -8.81
CA GLN A 45 -18.01 -5.82 -9.43
C GLN A 45 -18.47 -6.88 -8.43
N GLU A 46 -17.62 -7.18 -7.44
CA GLU A 46 -17.85 -8.21 -6.42
C GLU A 46 -18.73 -7.75 -5.26
N GLY A 47 -18.99 -6.43 -5.12
CA GLY A 47 -19.71 -5.83 -4.01
C GLY A 47 -19.17 -4.47 -3.60
N LEU A 48 -19.67 -3.93 -2.49
CA LEU A 48 -19.16 -2.68 -1.93
C LEU A 48 -18.03 -2.96 -0.93
N ARG A 49 -16.86 -2.43 -1.19
CA ARG A 49 -15.69 -2.56 -0.32
C ARG A 49 -15.52 -1.34 0.58
N ALA A 50 -15.45 -1.56 1.88
CA ALA A 50 -15.00 -0.60 2.88
C ALA A 50 -13.56 -0.96 3.29
N ALA A 51 -12.60 -0.10 2.98
CA ALA A 51 -11.16 -0.33 3.23
C ALA A 51 -10.57 0.80 4.05
N GLY A 52 -9.83 0.46 5.10
CA GLY A 52 -9.21 1.47 5.96
C GLY A 52 -8.35 0.86 7.05
N THR A 53 -7.98 1.72 7.98
CA THR A 53 -7.12 1.44 9.12
C THR A 53 -5.69 1.04 8.76
N VAL A 54 -4.78 1.39 9.65
CA VAL A 54 -3.38 0.97 9.60
C VAL A 54 -3.03 0.33 10.93
N GLU A 55 -2.37 -0.80 10.90
CA GLU A 55 -1.81 -1.46 12.06
C GLU A 55 -0.33 -1.78 11.81
N ILE A 56 0.53 -1.33 12.71
CA ILE A 56 1.92 -1.76 12.76
C ILE A 56 1.96 -3.02 13.62
N GLY A 57 2.40 -4.13 13.05
CA GLY A 57 2.34 -5.42 13.76
C GLY A 57 3.13 -6.53 13.09
N GLY A 58 3.94 -6.18 12.09
CA GLY A 58 4.74 -7.14 11.34
C GLY A 58 3.90 -8.18 10.58
N LEU A 59 4.58 -9.16 10.01
CA LEU A 59 3.96 -10.17 9.14
C LEU A 59 3.33 -11.35 9.90
N LYS A 60 3.79 -11.62 11.14
CA LYS A 60 3.43 -12.85 11.88
C LYS A 60 2.23 -12.71 12.82
N LYS A 61 1.88 -11.49 13.21
CA LYS A 61 0.77 -11.24 14.12
C LYS A 61 -0.56 -11.71 13.49
N PRO A 62 -1.44 -12.42 14.20
CA PRO A 62 -2.74 -12.82 13.66
C PRO A 62 -3.61 -11.61 13.31
N GLU A 63 -4.64 -11.84 12.49
CA GLU A 63 -5.63 -10.82 12.12
C GLU A 63 -6.33 -10.24 13.36
N ASN A 64 -6.46 -8.92 13.38
CA ASN A 64 -7.18 -8.22 14.43
C ASN A 64 -8.66 -8.00 14.04
N LYS A 65 -9.53 -8.91 14.42
CA LYS A 65 -10.97 -8.86 14.13
C LYS A 65 -11.68 -7.59 14.65
N LYS A 66 -11.12 -6.90 15.66
CA LYS A 66 -11.68 -5.63 16.13
C LYS A 66 -11.60 -4.54 15.07
N ARG A 67 -10.60 -4.59 14.17
CA ARG A 67 -10.45 -3.63 13.08
C ARG A 67 -11.48 -3.83 11.99
N THR A 68 -11.72 -5.05 11.56
CA THR A 68 -12.78 -5.34 10.57
C THR A 68 -14.15 -5.00 11.12
N LYS A 69 -14.43 -5.32 12.41
CA LYS A 69 -15.66 -4.93 13.09
C LYS A 69 -15.83 -3.41 13.18
N MET A 70 -14.75 -2.68 13.45
CA MET A 70 -14.78 -1.21 13.47
C MET A 70 -15.11 -0.64 12.09
N ILE A 71 -14.47 -1.15 11.00
CA ILE A 71 -14.77 -0.75 9.62
C ILE A 71 -16.26 -1.03 9.31
N GLU A 72 -16.76 -2.21 9.66
CA GLU A 72 -18.16 -2.56 9.48
C GLU A 72 -19.11 -1.57 10.17
N MET A 73 -18.90 -1.31 11.46
CA MET A 73 -19.71 -0.38 12.24
C MET A 73 -19.75 1.02 11.62
N GLN A 74 -18.58 1.54 11.24
CA GLN A 74 -18.48 2.86 10.64
C GLN A 74 -19.13 2.91 9.24
N ALA A 75 -18.92 1.86 8.44
CA ALA A 75 -19.56 1.77 7.12
C ALA A 75 -21.09 1.73 7.23
N ARG A 76 -21.65 0.95 8.17
CA ARG A 76 -23.10 0.88 8.43
C ARG A 76 -23.66 2.18 9.00
N LYS A 77 -22.87 2.94 9.77
CA LYS A 77 -23.27 4.27 10.24
C LYS A 77 -23.44 5.25 9.08
N LEU A 78 -22.56 5.17 8.07
CA LEU A 78 -22.65 6.02 6.88
C LEU A 78 -23.72 5.54 5.89
N LEU A 79 -23.85 4.22 5.72
CA LEU A 79 -24.76 3.56 4.80
C LEU A 79 -25.56 2.48 5.54
N PRO A 80 -26.67 2.83 6.22
CA PRO A 80 -27.48 1.87 7.00
C PRO A 80 -28.05 0.69 6.19
N GLN A 81 -28.19 0.87 4.87
CA GLN A 81 -28.73 -0.15 3.95
C GLN A 81 -27.69 -1.21 3.54
N LEU A 82 -26.50 -1.24 4.14
CA LEU A 82 -25.51 -2.27 3.85
C LEU A 82 -26.02 -3.66 4.20
N LYS A 83 -25.91 -4.58 3.24
CA LYS A 83 -26.26 -6.00 3.36
C LYS A 83 -25.20 -6.79 4.15
N ASP A 84 -25.29 -8.10 4.09
CA ASP A 84 -24.36 -8.99 4.78
C ASP A 84 -22.93 -8.84 4.28
N ILE A 85 -21.98 -9.15 5.17
CA ILE A 85 -20.58 -9.21 4.84
C ILE A 85 -20.34 -10.43 3.96
N LYS A 86 -19.72 -10.22 2.80
CA LYS A 86 -19.27 -11.26 1.90
C LYS A 86 -17.91 -11.83 2.32
N SER A 87 -16.99 -10.95 2.67
CA SER A 87 -15.65 -11.33 3.11
C SER A 87 -14.94 -10.20 3.87
N THR A 88 -13.90 -10.58 4.60
CA THR A 88 -12.91 -9.65 5.19
C THR A 88 -11.53 -9.98 4.63
N TRP A 89 -10.62 -9.02 4.68
CA TRP A 89 -9.27 -9.20 4.19
C TRP A 89 -8.25 -8.37 4.97
N LEU A 90 -7.08 -8.95 5.14
CA LEU A 90 -5.89 -8.32 5.70
C LEU A 90 -4.80 -8.29 4.63
N GLY A 91 -4.23 -7.11 4.39
CA GLY A 91 -3.08 -6.92 3.50
C GLY A 91 -1.89 -6.28 4.17
N PHE A 92 -0.73 -6.48 3.57
CA PHE A 92 0.56 -6.07 4.10
C PHE A 92 1.19 -5.07 3.13
N ARG A 93 1.08 -3.77 3.46
CA ARG A 93 1.69 -2.72 2.63
C ARG A 93 3.15 -2.57 2.99
N PRO A 94 4.07 -2.63 2.02
CA PRO A 94 5.48 -2.42 2.27
C PRO A 94 5.73 -0.95 2.62
N THR A 95 6.18 -0.68 3.83
CA THR A 95 6.40 0.69 4.33
C THR A 95 7.83 0.90 4.78
N LEU A 96 8.30 2.14 4.66
CA LEU A 96 9.57 2.63 5.15
C LEU A 96 9.32 3.76 6.16
N PRO A 97 10.22 4.04 7.09
CA PRO A 97 9.99 5.03 8.16
C PRO A 97 9.68 6.43 7.67
N ASP A 98 10.23 6.82 6.53
CA ASP A 98 10.05 8.12 5.89
C ASP A 98 8.85 8.18 4.94
N SER A 99 8.13 7.06 4.78
CA SER A 99 6.99 6.94 3.86
C SER A 99 7.32 7.13 2.38
N LEU A 100 8.59 7.14 1.99
CA LEU A 100 9.03 7.24 0.60
C LEU A 100 9.48 5.87 0.05
N PRO A 101 9.20 5.55 -1.21
CA PRO A 101 9.71 4.33 -1.82
C PRO A 101 11.24 4.38 -2.00
N VAL A 102 11.87 3.21 -2.09
CA VAL A 102 13.26 3.11 -2.54
C VAL A 102 13.25 2.92 -4.05
N ILE A 103 13.83 3.89 -4.77
CA ILE A 103 13.99 3.85 -6.23
C ILE A 103 15.41 4.29 -6.56
N GLY A 104 16.24 3.38 -7.02
CA GLY A 104 17.61 3.70 -7.34
C GLY A 104 18.51 2.49 -7.45
N ARG A 105 19.76 2.72 -7.82
CA ARG A 105 20.79 1.69 -7.95
C ARG A 105 21.38 1.36 -6.58
N SER A 106 21.70 0.09 -6.34
CA SER A 106 22.42 -0.34 -5.14
C SER A 106 23.84 0.25 -5.12
N GLU A 107 24.30 0.68 -3.96
CA GLU A 107 25.70 1.06 -3.77
C GLU A 107 26.64 -0.15 -3.79
N LYS A 108 26.15 -1.32 -3.39
CA LYS A 108 26.95 -2.55 -3.29
C LYS A 108 27.10 -3.25 -4.63
N SER A 109 26.18 -2.99 -5.59
CA SER A 109 26.22 -3.62 -6.91
C SER A 109 25.58 -2.75 -7.97
N LYS A 110 26.34 -2.41 -9.00
CA LYS A 110 25.84 -1.63 -10.15
C LYS A 110 24.76 -2.33 -10.97
N ASN A 111 24.65 -3.66 -10.85
CA ASN A 111 23.69 -4.47 -11.58
C ASN A 111 22.35 -4.60 -10.89
N ILE A 112 22.18 -4.00 -9.70
CA ILE A 112 20.95 -4.07 -8.91
C ILE A 112 20.28 -2.70 -8.87
N ILE A 113 19.03 -2.67 -9.28
CA ILE A 113 18.18 -1.48 -9.22
C ILE A 113 16.95 -1.82 -8.39
N TYR A 114 16.63 -0.96 -7.44
CA TYR A 114 15.49 -1.10 -6.53
C TYR A 114 14.31 -0.27 -7.00
N GLY A 115 13.09 -0.80 -6.75
CA GLY A 115 11.83 -0.10 -6.94
C GLY A 115 10.76 -0.71 -6.05
N PHE A 116 10.73 -0.35 -4.74
CA PHE A 116 9.83 -0.94 -3.76
C PHE A 116 9.47 0.05 -2.64
N GLY A 117 8.56 -0.36 -1.74
CA GLY A 117 8.20 0.44 -0.56
C GLY A 117 7.17 1.53 -0.82
N HIS A 118 6.33 1.39 -1.83
CA HIS A 118 5.35 2.40 -2.26
C HIS A 118 4.09 2.51 -1.39
N GLN A 119 4.00 1.77 -0.29
CA GLN A 119 2.89 1.81 0.66
C GLN A 119 1.49 1.69 0.01
N HIS A 120 0.67 2.76 0.15
CA HIS A 120 -0.70 2.83 -0.32
C HIS A 120 -0.83 3.12 -1.82
N ILE A 121 0.20 3.72 -2.42
CA ILE A 121 0.13 4.33 -3.76
C ILE A 121 0.96 3.59 -4.81
N GLY A 122 1.45 2.39 -4.50
CA GLY A 122 2.29 1.60 -5.42
C GLY A 122 1.64 1.32 -6.77
N TRP A 123 0.34 1.07 -6.78
CA TRP A 123 -0.42 0.90 -8.02
C TRP A 123 -0.42 2.18 -8.87
N THR A 124 -0.66 3.33 -8.25
CA THR A 124 -0.66 4.64 -8.92
C THR A 124 0.73 5.03 -9.45
N LEU A 125 1.77 4.73 -8.67
CA LEU A 125 3.15 5.10 -9.03
C LEU A 125 3.85 4.06 -9.91
N GLY A 126 3.25 2.91 -10.18
CA GLY A 126 3.89 1.81 -10.90
C GLY A 126 4.44 2.22 -12.27
N ALA A 127 3.67 2.96 -13.05
CA ALA A 127 4.08 3.40 -14.39
C ALA A 127 5.27 4.38 -14.35
N VAL A 128 5.25 5.38 -13.47
CA VAL A 128 6.35 6.34 -13.34
C VAL A 128 7.60 5.68 -12.76
N THR A 129 7.45 4.78 -11.79
CA THR A 129 8.56 3.99 -11.26
C THR A 129 9.20 3.13 -12.34
N GLY A 130 8.38 2.45 -13.16
CA GLY A 130 8.86 1.67 -14.30
C GLY A 130 9.65 2.51 -15.30
N LYS A 131 9.20 3.75 -15.59
CA LYS A 131 9.92 4.69 -16.46
C LYS A 131 11.27 5.09 -15.88
N VAL A 132 11.33 5.36 -14.57
CA VAL A 132 12.60 5.67 -13.87
C VAL A 132 13.55 4.48 -13.92
N ILE A 133 13.07 3.28 -13.58
CA ILE A 133 13.88 2.05 -13.62
C ILE A 133 14.42 1.80 -15.04
N ASN A 134 13.58 1.98 -16.06
CA ASN A 134 14.06 1.86 -17.45
C ASN A 134 15.17 2.86 -17.80
N SER A 135 15.08 4.11 -17.31
CA SER A 135 16.16 5.07 -17.50
C SER A 135 17.46 4.60 -16.83
N LEU A 136 17.37 4.15 -15.58
CA LEU A 136 18.52 3.63 -14.83
C LEU A 136 19.13 2.38 -15.47
N CYS A 137 18.32 1.45 -15.98
CA CYS A 137 18.80 0.26 -16.67
C CYS A 137 19.59 0.58 -17.95
N ASN A 138 19.30 1.71 -18.58
CA ASN A 138 19.98 2.17 -19.80
C ASN A 138 21.00 3.28 -19.52
N ASP A 139 21.43 3.43 -18.27
CA ASP A 139 22.37 4.45 -17.82
C ASP A 139 22.01 5.89 -18.25
N ARG A 140 20.70 6.18 -18.33
CA ARG A 140 20.13 7.49 -18.63
C ARG A 140 19.71 8.21 -17.36
N VAL A 141 19.85 9.51 -17.36
CA VAL A 141 19.32 10.35 -16.28
C VAL A 141 17.80 10.34 -16.33
N PRO A 142 17.08 9.99 -15.25
CA PRO A 142 15.64 10.13 -15.18
C PRO A 142 15.19 11.58 -15.36
N ASN A 143 14.02 11.79 -15.95
CA ASN A 143 13.46 13.13 -16.16
C ASN A 143 12.80 13.76 -14.92
N ILE A 144 12.91 13.11 -13.77
CA ILE A 144 12.46 13.60 -12.46
C ILE A 144 13.62 13.45 -11.46
N ASN A 145 13.64 14.30 -10.43
CA ASN A 145 14.60 14.15 -9.34
C ASN A 145 14.26 12.90 -8.51
N ILE A 146 15.17 11.94 -8.46
CA ILE A 146 15.02 10.68 -7.70
C ILE A 146 15.89 10.64 -6.44
N GLU A 147 16.65 11.70 -6.15
CA GLU A 147 17.50 11.79 -4.96
C GLU A 147 16.76 11.50 -3.65
N PRO A 148 15.54 12.02 -3.40
CA PRO A 148 14.77 11.70 -2.20
C PRO A 148 14.42 10.21 -2.05
N PHE A 149 14.48 9.44 -3.13
CA PHE A 149 14.15 8.02 -3.18
C PHE A 149 15.39 7.12 -3.19
N SER A 150 16.58 7.72 -3.13
CA SER A 150 17.85 6.97 -3.19
C SER A 150 17.92 5.90 -2.11
N PRO A 151 18.45 4.69 -2.44
CA PRO A 151 18.81 3.68 -1.44
C PRO A 151 19.77 4.19 -0.37
N GLU A 152 20.64 5.11 -0.72
CA GLU A 152 21.70 5.68 0.15
C GLU A 152 21.16 6.36 1.42
N ARG A 153 19.92 6.85 1.38
CA ARG A 153 19.31 7.57 2.52
C ARG A 153 19.11 6.73 3.77
N PHE A 154 19.38 5.44 3.70
CA PHE A 154 19.31 4.50 4.83
C PHE A 154 20.67 3.92 5.25
N ASN A 155 21.75 4.41 4.67
CA ASN A 155 23.11 3.99 5.00
C ASN A 155 23.75 4.91 6.03
#